data_c1a71fc433a82650b759ab623eef2979
#
_entry.id   c1a71fc433a82650b759ab623eef2979
#
_cell.length_a   1.000
_cell.length_b   1.000
_cell.length_c   1.000
_cell.angle_alpha   90.00
_cell.angle_beta   90.00
_cell.angle_gamma   90.00
#
_symmetry.space_group_name_H-M   'P 1'
#
loop_
_entity.id
_entity.type
_entity.pdbx_description
1 polymer ?
#
loop_
_entity_poly.entity_id
_entity_poly.type
_entity_poly.pdbx_seq_one_letter_code
_entity_poly.pdbx_strand_id
1 'polypeptide(L)'
;MEKYVDGFLLPVARANLDAYRAMASVASKVFREYGALEYYECVGDDMHPPGVASLVQSAGAKDDEVVIFAWIVYPSKAVRDAAMGKVCEDPRMKAFEGQPMPFDMERMGCGGFKVLVEG
;
A
#
# COMPACT_ATOMS: atom_id res chain seq x y z
N MET A 1 2.64 -0.36 23.99
CA MET A 1 1.52 -0.01 23.11
C MET A 1 1.54 -0.90 21.88
N GLU A 2 0.41 -1.46 21.51
CA GLU A 2 0.34 -2.44 20.43
C GLU A 2 0.23 -1.73 19.09
N LYS A 3 1.28 -1.83 18.29
CA LYS A 3 1.31 -1.27 16.94
C LYS A 3 0.36 -2.02 16.03
N TYR A 4 -0.14 -1.32 15.04
CA TYR A 4 -1.05 -1.87 14.04
C TYR A 4 -0.50 -1.62 12.64
N VAL A 5 -0.65 -2.60 11.75
CA VAL A 5 -0.07 -2.54 10.40
C VAL A 5 -1.15 -2.78 9.36
N ASP A 6 -1.27 -1.89 8.38
CA ASP A 6 -2.01 -2.16 7.15
C ASP A 6 -1.05 -2.70 6.11
N GLY A 7 -1.39 -3.84 5.52
CA GLY A 7 -0.61 -4.46 4.45
C GLY A 7 -1.36 -4.45 3.14
N PHE A 8 -0.62 -4.28 2.04
CA PHE A 8 -1.19 -4.20 0.69
C PHE A 8 -0.38 -5.05 -0.27
N LEU A 9 -1.07 -5.74 -1.17
CA LEU A 9 -0.45 -6.51 -2.24
C LEU A 9 -1.26 -6.27 -3.51
N LEU A 10 -0.62 -5.75 -4.56
CA LEU A 10 -1.34 -5.41 -5.79
C LEU A 10 -0.42 -5.45 -7.01
N PRO A 11 -1.00 -5.75 -8.19
CA PRO A 11 -0.29 -5.60 -9.45
C PRO A 11 -0.45 -4.19 -9.99
N VAL A 12 0.61 -3.67 -10.61
CA VAL A 12 0.60 -2.37 -11.30
C VAL A 12 1.26 -2.54 -12.66
N ALA A 13 0.62 -2.07 -13.72
CA ALA A 13 1.22 -2.10 -15.05
C ALA A 13 2.53 -1.30 -15.04
N ARG A 14 3.58 -1.84 -15.67
CA ARG A 14 4.89 -1.15 -15.74
C ARG A 14 4.75 0.26 -16.31
N ALA A 15 3.88 0.43 -17.30
CA ALA A 15 3.64 1.73 -17.90
C ALA A 15 3.04 2.75 -16.92
N ASN A 16 2.42 2.29 -15.83
CA ASN A 16 1.77 3.12 -14.83
C ASN A 16 2.61 3.31 -13.56
N LEU A 17 3.81 2.74 -13.50
CA LEU A 17 4.58 2.73 -12.26
C LEU A 17 4.97 4.14 -11.80
N ASP A 18 5.33 5.03 -12.74
CA ASP A 18 5.66 6.40 -12.37
C ASP A 18 4.46 7.17 -11.84
N ALA A 19 3.28 6.98 -12.44
CA ALA A 19 2.04 7.59 -11.96
C ALA A 19 1.67 7.04 -10.58
N TYR A 20 1.86 5.73 -10.38
CA TYR A 20 1.63 5.09 -9.07
C TYR A 20 2.57 5.66 -8.01
N ARG A 21 3.85 5.78 -8.33
CA ARG A 21 4.85 6.36 -7.41
C ARG A 21 4.48 7.78 -7.02
N ALA A 22 4.05 8.60 -7.96
CA ALA A 22 3.65 9.98 -7.69
C ALA A 22 2.48 10.04 -6.70
N MET A 23 1.45 9.21 -6.92
CA MET A 23 0.30 9.15 -6.03
C MET A 23 0.68 8.62 -4.65
N ALA A 24 1.47 7.55 -4.59
CA ALA A 24 1.92 6.95 -3.33
C ALA A 24 2.81 7.91 -2.53
N SER A 25 3.62 8.72 -3.20
CA SER A 25 4.45 9.73 -2.54
C SER A 25 3.60 10.78 -1.82
N VAL A 26 2.50 11.22 -2.42
CA VAL A 26 1.56 12.12 -1.77
C VAL A 26 0.87 11.42 -0.60
N ALA A 27 0.38 10.21 -0.82
CA ALA A 27 -0.29 9.42 0.23
C ALA A 27 0.62 9.22 1.43
N SER A 28 1.90 8.93 1.21
CA SER A 28 2.89 8.76 2.26
C SER A 28 2.95 9.96 3.20
N LYS A 29 3.02 11.17 2.64
CA LYS A 29 3.06 12.40 3.43
C LYS A 29 1.78 12.58 4.23
N VAL A 30 0.64 12.36 3.59
CA VAL A 30 -0.67 12.54 4.23
C VAL A 30 -0.85 11.56 5.38
N PHE A 31 -0.58 10.27 5.18
CA PHE A 31 -0.68 9.26 6.24
C PHE A 31 0.24 9.58 7.42
N ARG A 32 1.49 10.00 7.12
CA ARG A 32 2.46 10.34 8.17
C ARG A 32 1.97 11.54 9.00
N GLU A 33 1.36 12.53 8.39
CA GLU A 33 0.81 13.69 9.10
C GLU A 33 -0.37 13.33 10.00
N TYR A 34 -1.13 12.30 9.64
CA TYR A 34 -2.28 11.86 10.43
C TYR A 34 -1.96 10.71 11.39
N GLY A 35 -0.68 10.42 11.61
CA GLY A 35 -0.27 9.57 12.72
C GLY A 35 0.44 8.27 12.35
N ALA A 36 0.63 7.96 11.07
CA ALA A 36 1.41 6.79 10.68
C ALA A 36 2.87 6.98 11.11
N LEU A 37 3.46 5.92 11.66
CA LEU A 37 4.86 5.90 12.08
C LEU A 37 5.80 5.60 10.92
N GLU A 38 5.36 4.71 10.00
CA GLU A 38 6.13 4.28 8.85
C GLU A 38 5.19 4.06 7.67
N TYR A 39 5.73 4.30 6.47
CA TYR A 39 5.00 4.08 5.22
C TYR A 39 6.01 3.60 4.18
N TYR A 40 5.79 2.41 3.61
CA TYR A 40 6.66 1.84 2.59
C TYR A 40 5.85 1.30 1.43
N GLU A 41 6.33 1.61 0.21
CA GLU A 41 5.85 0.99 -1.02
C GLU A 41 7.05 0.32 -1.68
N CYS A 42 6.96 -0.98 -1.92
CA CYS A 42 8.07 -1.76 -2.47
C CYS A 42 7.64 -2.43 -3.77
N VAL A 43 8.52 -2.40 -4.77
CA VAL A 43 8.28 -3.07 -6.04
C VAL A 43 9.05 -4.40 -6.06
N GLY A 44 8.39 -5.45 -6.56
CA GLY A 44 8.97 -6.79 -6.64
C GLY A 44 10.27 -6.80 -7.45
N ASP A 45 11.27 -7.50 -6.95
CA ASP A 45 12.59 -7.61 -7.57
C ASP A 45 12.98 -9.09 -7.74
N ASP A 46 13.13 -9.82 -6.64
CA ASP A 46 13.42 -11.26 -6.66
C ASP A 46 12.15 -12.04 -6.33
N MET A 47 11.38 -12.36 -7.37
CA MET A 47 10.01 -12.83 -7.22
C MET A 47 9.82 -14.34 -7.40
N HIS A 48 10.89 -15.10 -7.67
CA HIS A 48 10.81 -16.54 -7.96
C HIS A 48 11.75 -17.39 -7.09
N PRO A 49 11.75 -17.21 -5.75
CA PRO A 49 12.55 -18.08 -4.90
C PRO A 49 12.02 -19.52 -4.95
N PRO A 50 12.87 -20.53 -4.99
CA PRO A 50 12.41 -21.92 -5.07
C PRO A 50 11.79 -22.39 -3.75
N GLY A 51 10.80 -23.28 -3.87
CA GLY A 51 10.24 -23.97 -2.71
C GLY A 51 9.19 -23.21 -1.92
N VAL A 52 8.77 -22.04 -2.39
CA VAL A 52 7.74 -21.23 -1.72
C VAL A 52 6.66 -20.79 -2.70
N ALA A 53 5.53 -20.33 -2.16
CA ALA A 53 4.44 -19.82 -2.98
C ALA A 53 4.84 -18.50 -3.64
N SER A 54 4.32 -18.27 -4.85
CA SER A 54 4.63 -17.08 -5.63
C SER A 54 3.76 -15.90 -5.25
N LEU A 55 4.38 -14.78 -4.89
CA LEU A 55 3.66 -13.52 -4.68
C LEU A 55 3.14 -12.94 -6.00
N VAL A 56 3.75 -13.29 -7.13
CA VAL A 56 3.23 -12.91 -8.45
C VAL A 56 1.85 -13.51 -8.66
N GLN A 57 1.69 -14.79 -8.33
CA GLN A 57 0.39 -15.45 -8.42
C GLN A 57 -0.61 -14.91 -7.40
N SER A 58 -0.17 -14.67 -6.17
CA SER A 58 -1.02 -14.13 -5.11
C SER A 58 -1.56 -12.74 -5.48
N ALA A 59 -0.75 -11.92 -6.14
CA ALA A 59 -1.16 -10.60 -6.60
C ALA A 59 -1.97 -10.66 -7.91
N GLY A 60 -1.95 -11.79 -8.61
CA GLY A 60 -2.58 -11.90 -9.92
C GLY A 60 -1.90 -11.07 -10.99
N ALA A 61 -0.58 -10.86 -10.87
CA ALA A 61 0.16 -10.03 -11.81
C ALA A 61 0.33 -10.69 -13.17
N LYS A 62 0.09 -9.92 -14.22
CA LYS A 62 0.30 -10.30 -15.62
C LYS A 62 1.74 -10.00 -16.02
N ASP A 63 2.15 -10.44 -17.24
CA ASP A 63 3.52 -10.29 -17.72
C ASP A 63 3.98 -8.84 -17.83
N ASP A 64 3.07 -7.91 -18.11
CA ASP A 64 3.39 -6.48 -18.22
C ASP A 64 3.21 -5.72 -16.90
N GLU A 65 2.99 -6.45 -15.80
CA GLU A 65 2.75 -5.87 -14.48
C GLU A 65 3.87 -6.19 -13.50
N VAL A 66 4.10 -5.26 -12.57
CA VAL A 66 4.96 -5.48 -11.41
C VAL A 66 4.08 -5.73 -10.19
N VAL A 67 4.67 -6.36 -9.16
CA VAL A 67 4.00 -6.58 -7.88
C VAL A 67 4.44 -5.48 -6.92
N ILE A 68 3.46 -4.83 -6.29
CA ILE A 68 3.70 -3.86 -5.22
C ILE A 68 3.34 -4.53 -3.90
N PHE A 69 4.24 -4.43 -2.94
CA PHE A 69 4.02 -4.82 -1.55
C PHE A 69 4.26 -3.59 -0.69
N ALA A 70 3.24 -3.20 0.08
CA ALA A 70 3.28 -1.97 0.85
C ALA A 70 2.79 -2.20 2.25
N TRP A 71 3.25 -1.38 3.20
CA TRP A 71 2.71 -1.42 4.56
C TRP A 71 2.77 -0.04 5.19
N ILE A 72 1.83 0.17 6.12
CA ILE A 72 1.73 1.39 6.91
C ILE A 72 1.69 0.95 8.37
N VAL A 73 2.56 1.51 9.21
CA VAL A 73 2.62 1.19 10.64
C VAL A 73 2.03 2.34 11.45
N TYR A 74 1.13 2.01 12.38
CA TYR A 74 0.50 2.98 13.28
C TYR A 74 0.80 2.64 14.73
N PRO A 75 0.76 3.62 15.65
CA PRO A 75 0.93 3.36 17.07
C PRO A 75 -0.14 2.43 17.65
N SER A 76 -1.36 2.45 17.07
CA SER A 76 -2.49 1.64 17.52
C SER A 76 -3.54 1.53 16.43
N LYS A 77 -4.46 0.58 16.60
CA LYS A 77 -5.63 0.47 15.71
C LYS A 77 -6.50 1.72 15.75
N ALA A 78 -6.66 2.33 16.90
CA ALA A 78 -7.47 3.54 17.04
C ALA A 78 -6.90 4.70 16.20
N VAL A 79 -5.57 4.87 16.20
CA VAL A 79 -4.91 5.88 15.36
C VAL A 79 -5.12 5.54 13.88
N ARG A 80 -4.98 4.27 13.50
CA ARG A 80 -5.21 3.82 12.12
C ARG A 80 -6.63 4.15 11.67
N ASP A 81 -7.63 3.81 12.48
CA ASP A 81 -9.04 4.04 12.13
C ASP A 81 -9.32 5.53 11.95
N ALA A 82 -8.79 6.38 12.83
CA ALA A 82 -8.93 7.82 12.72
C ALA A 82 -8.19 8.38 11.49
N ALA A 83 -6.99 7.88 11.20
CA ALA A 83 -6.19 8.34 10.07
C ALA A 83 -6.86 8.04 8.74
N MET A 84 -7.48 6.87 8.59
CA MET A 84 -8.15 6.48 7.35
C MET A 84 -9.20 7.49 6.91
N GLY A 85 -10.06 7.91 7.84
CA GLY A 85 -11.09 8.91 7.54
C GLY A 85 -10.49 10.26 7.16
N LYS A 86 -9.47 10.71 7.89
CA LYS A 86 -8.83 12.01 7.65
C LYS A 86 -8.07 12.02 6.32
N VAL A 87 -7.41 10.93 5.96
CA VAL A 87 -6.71 10.82 4.69
C VAL A 87 -7.67 10.92 3.52
N CYS A 88 -8.80 10.21 3.57
CA CYS A 88 -9.81 10.25 2.52
C CYS A 88 -10.39 11.65 2.30
N GLU A 89 -10.47 12.46 3.37
CA GLU A 89 -11.01 13.82 3.31
C GLU A 89 -9.95 14.89 3.00
N ASP A 90 -8.66 14.54 3.01
CA ASP A 90 -7.58 15.50 2.77
C ASP A 90 -7.61 15.99 1.32
N PRO A 91 -7.52 17.33 1.09
CA PRO A 91 -7.58 17.87 -0.28
C PRO A 91 -6.51 17.31 -1.22
N ARG A 92 -5.32 16.96 -0.70
CA ARG A 92 -4.25 16.38 -1.51
C ARG A 92 -4.64 15.02 -2.08
N MET A 93 -5.41 14.22 -1.32
CA MET A 93 -5.90 12.92 -1.78
C MET A 93 -7.13 13.10 -2.66
N LYS A 94 -8.00 14.02 -2.33
CA LYS A 94 -9.20 14.32 -3.14
C LYS A 94 -8.83 14.84 -4.53
N ALA A 95 -7.66 15.43 -4.69
CA ALA A 95 -7.18 15.89 -6.00
C ALA A 95 -7.02 14.74 -7.01
N PHE A 96 -6.89 13.49 -6.55
CA PHE A 96 -6.80 12.33 -7.43
C PHE A 96 -8.19 11.80 -7.85
N GLU A 97 -9.25 12.23 -7.21
CA GLU A 97 -10.62 11.82 -7.59
C GLU A 97 -10.94 12.32 -9.01
N GLY A 98 -11.59 11.47 -9.80
CA GLY A 98 -11.93 11.79 -11.19
C GLY A 98 -10.78 11.65 -12.18
N GLN A 99 -9.57 11.33 -11.72
CA GLN A 99 -8.44 11.03 -12.60
C GLN A 99 -8.34 9.51 -12.82
N PRO A 100 -7.77 9.07 -13.95
CA PRO A 100 -7.53 7.64 -14.15
C PRO A 100 -6.64 7.10 -13.04
N MET A 101 -7.06 5.98 -12.44
CA MET A 101 -6.26 5.32 -11.39
C MET A 101 -5.09 4.57 -12.04
N PRO A 102 -3.87 4.68 -11.49
CA PRO A 102 -2.72 3.94 -12.01
C PRO A 102 -2.72 2.45 -11.67
N PHE A 103 -3.78 1.97 -11.00
CA PHE A 103 -3.95 0.56 -10.65
C PHE A 103 -5.43 0.24 -10.52
N ASP A 104 -5.74 -1.07 -10.49
CA ASP A 104 -7.11 -1.57 -10.36
C ASP A 104 -7.41 -1.85 -8.89
N MET A 105 -8.31 -1.07 -8.29
CA MET A 105 -8.72 -1.21 -6.89
C MET A 105 -9.27 -2.60 -6.57
N GLU A 106 -9.96 -3.24 -7.53
CA GLU A 106 -10.55 -4.56 -7.30
C GLU A 106 -9.51 -5.67 -7.21
N ARG A 107 -8.30 -5.40 -7.69
CA ARG A 107 -7.19 -6.36 -7.66
C ARG A 107 -6.22 -6.10 -6.51
N MET A 108 -6.45 -5.08 -5.71
CA MET A 108 -5.61 -4.75 -4.55
C MET A 108 -6.06 -5.56 -3.34
N GLY A 109 -5.20 -6.47 -2.87
CA GLY A 109 -5.41 -7.13 -1.59
C GLY A 109 -4.94 -6.22 -0.47
N CYS A 110 -5.72 -6.10 0.60
CA CYS A 110 -5.33 -5.34 1.77
C CYS A 110 -5.94 -5.90 3.04
N GLY A 111 -5.32 -5.60 4.17
CA GLY A 111 -5.85 -6.02 5.45
C GLY A 111 -5.10 -5.36 6.59
N GLY A 112 -5.74 -5.35 7.76
CA GLY A 112 -5.15 -4.83 8.98
C GLY A 112 -4.62 -5.96 9.86
N PHE A 113 -3.44 -5.74 10.44
CA PHE A 113 -2.70 -6.77 11.19
C PHE A 113 -2.24 -6.22 12.53
N LYS A 114 -2.44 -7.03 13.58
CA LYS A 114 -1.78 -6.79 14.85
C LYS A 114 -0.36 -7.28 14.78
N VAL A 115 0.58 -6.55 15.39
CA VAL A 115 1.96 -7.02 15.48
C VAL A 115 2.01 -8.21 16.43
N LEU A 116 2.50 -9.35 15.95
CA LEU A 116 2.67 -10.56 16.76
C LEU A 116 4.05 -10.60 17.41
N VAL A 117 5.06 -10.23 16.65
CA VAL A 117 6.46 -10.16 17.13
C VAL A 117 7.07 -8.87 16.59
N GLU A 118 7.69 -8.12 17.47
CA GLU A 118 8.42 -6.90 17.11
C GLU A 118 9.89 -7.07 17.43
N GLY A 119 10.72 -7.01 16.42
CA GLY A 119 12.16 -7.13 16.57
C GLY A 119 12.93 -5.83 16.56
#